data_640d210e5f0a41563999b59d20f276ad
#
_entry.id   640d210e5f0a41563999b59d20f276ad
#
_cell.length_a   1.000
_cell.length_b   1.000
_cell.length_c   1.000
_cell.angle_alpha   90.00
_cell.angle_beta   90.00
_cell.angle_gamma   90.00
#
_symmetry.space_group_name_H-M   'P 1'
#
loop_
_entity.id
_entity.type
_entity.pdbx_description
1 polymer ?
#
loop_
_entity_poly.entity_id
_entity_poly.type
_entity_poly.pdbx_seq_one_letter_code
_entity_poly.pdbx_strand_id
1 'polypeptide(L)'
;MTLTGKLFRDAVISGANNIANNRAAVDELNVFPVPDGDTGTNMSMTIGNALPELKAAGDGISAGDAAKLTASAMLRGARGNSGVILSLIFRGLSKGLAGQAEADAKMLSDAFKLGVDAAYKSVMKPTEGTILTVVREAWENTKDSAQEGGDAAEFLAKFIEEGEKSLANTPELLPALKKAGVVDAGGKGLLVILSGRQRVISGGGMIRSEEETKPSAPAAVAAAGAAQEDIKFAYCTEFIVNKKPGAKDATALRAFLETIGDCVVVVDDDDIIKVHVHSNHPGKAIEEGIKFGELTKMKIENMREQHHNIIKADEAVQKNRKVPVKPEKDFGFVAVAAGAGIEALFRDLGADSVVRGGQTMNPSTEDILEAIGQTPANNVFVLPNNKNIIMAAEQAVSLADRNVCVLQSRSIPQGITALMNFDPGADFVTNRSNMTEALGRVQSGQITFAVRDSEYDGHKIKQGEILAMDNGKIVFTEKDVTKALVKLTKRLVNSSSSFITVMYGSDVSDEAANAAYEQLRARISDSIDINLVNGGQPVYYYIISVE
;
A
#
# COMPACT_ATOMS: atom_id res chain seq x y z
N MET A 1 -8.86 22.25 -26.90
CA MET A 1 -8.22 20.92 -27.09
C MET A 1 -9.09 19.87 -26.41
N THR A 2 -9.42 18.78 -27.08
CA THR A 2 -10.14 17.65 -26.50
C THR A 2 -9.18 16.58 -25.98
N LEU A 3 -9.59 15.87 -24.95
CA LEU A 3 -8.84 14.77 -24.34
C LEU A 3 -9.19 13.47 -25.08
N THR A 4 -8.36 13.06 -26.02
CA THR A 4 -8.51 11.77 -26.73
C THR A 4 -8.21 10.59 -25.78
N GLY A 5 -8.66 9.38 -26.16
CA GLY A 5 -8.41 8.20 -25.33
C GLY A 5 -6.92 7.87 -25.18
N LYS A 6 -6.13 8.05 -26.24
CA LYS A 6 -4.66 7.95 -26.17
C LYS A 6 -4.08 8.93 -25.16
N LEU A 7 -4.50 10.20 -25.23
CA LEU A 7 -4.00 11.25 -24.34
C LEU A 7 -4.44 10.99 -22.89
N PHE A 8 -5.66 10.49 -22.67
CA PHE A 8 -6.13 10.07 -21.35
C PHE A 8 -5.26 8.95 -20.78
N ARG A 9 -5.01 7.89 -21.58
CA ARG A 9 -4.14 6.77 -21.21
C ARG A 9 -2.75 7.23 -20.82
N ASP A 10 -2.09 7.98 -21.69
CA ASP A 10 -0.72 8.46 -21.50
C ASP A 10 -0.63 9.41 -20.29
N ALA A 11 -1.65 10.23 -20.06
CA ALA A 11 -1.77 11.09 -18.89
C ALA A 11 -1.90 10.27 -17.58
N VAL A 12 -2.68 9.19 -17.57
CA VAL A 12 -2.79 8.33 -16.37
C VAL A 12 -1.46 7.64 -16.07
N ILE A 13 -0.76 7.15 -17.08
CA ILE A 13 0.58 6.54 -16.92
C ILE A 13 1.55 7.57 -16.31
N SER A 14 1.56 8.81 -16.81
CA SER A 14 2.40 9.89 -16.29
C SER A 14 2.04 10.25 -14.84
N GLY A 15 0.74 10.32 -14.51
CA GLY A 15 0.26 10.55 -13.14
C GLY A 15 0.67 9.45 -12.17
N ALA A 16 0.60 8.19 -12.60
CA ALA A 16 1.04 7.03 -11.82
C ALA A 16 2.55 7.06 -11.53
N ASN A 17 3.36 7.40 -12.55
CA ASN A 17 4.79 7.56 -12.36
C ASN A 17 5.13 8.74 -11.46
N ASN A 18 4.36 9.85 -11.55
CA ASN A 18 4.59 11.01 -10.70
C ASN A 18 4.34 10.72 -9.21
N ILE A 19 3.26 10.02 -8.88
CA ILE A 19 3.02 9.64 -7.47
C ILE A 19 4.03 8.58 -7.00
N ALA A 20 4.46 7.66 -7.83
CA ALA A 20 5.49 6.69 -7.49
C ALA A 20 6.81 7.37 -7.12
N ASN A 21 7.24 8.37 -7.89
CA ASN A 21 8.45 9.15 -7.63
C ASN A 21 8.34 10.02 -6.36
N ASN A 22 7.12 10.42 -5.98
CA ASN A 22 6.87 11.30 -4.83
C ASN A 22 6.27 10.56 -3.62
N ARG A 23 6.16 9.22 -3.65
CA ARG A 23 5.48 8.44 -2.62
C ARG A 23 6.02 8.70 -1.22
N ALA A 24 7.34 8.73 -1.04
CA ALA A 24 7.97 8.97 0.25
C ALA A 24 7.63 10.37 0.80
N ALA A 25 7.67 11.41 -0.05
CA ALA A 25 7.31 12.76 0.35
C ALA A 25 5.83 12.89 0.74
N VAL A 26 4.93 12.11 0.13
CA VAL A 26 3.51 12.05 0.52
C VAL A 26 3.32 11.26 1.81
N ASP A 27 4.07 10.15 1.99
CA ASP A 27 4.05 9.35 3.23
C ASP A 27 4.55 10.18 4.44
N GLU A 28 5.52 11.06 4.23
CA GLU A 28 6.02 11.99 5.25
C GLU A 28 4.96 12.99 5.76
N LEU A 29 3.90 13.27 5.02
CA LEU A 29 2.80 14.13 5.45
C LEU A 29 1.84 13.44 6.43
N ASN A 30 1.92 12.13 6.63
CA ASN A 30 1.11 11.46 7.64
C ASN A 30 1.51 11.94 9.04
N VAL A 31 0.57 12.53 9.75
CA VAL A 31 0.82 13.20 11.03
C VAL A 31 0.90 12.27 12.23
N PHE A 32 0.42 11.03 12.08
CA PHE A 32 0.40 10.08 13.17
C PHE A 32 1.81 9.50 13.38
N PRO A 33 2.34 9.49 14.63
CA PRO A 33 3.73 9.09 14.90
C PRO A 33 3.98 7.57 14.86
N VAL A 34 2.98 6.75 14.61
CA VAL A 34 3.11 5.31 14.44
C VAL A 34 3.60 4.95 13.02
N PRO A 35 4.31 3.82 12.84
CA PRO A 35 4.86 3.40 11.56
C PRO A 35 3.80 2.82 10.60
N ASP A 36 2.65 3.50 10.44
CA ASP A 36 1.56 3.15 9.53
C ASP A 36 1.29 4.23 8.45
N GLY A 37 2.18 5.23 8.36
CA GLY A 37 2.11 6.31 7.36
C GLY A 37 2.42 5.80 5.96
N ASP A 38 1.38 5.45 5.20
CA ASP A 38 1.48 4.74 3.92
C ASP A 38 0.59 5.34 2.82
N THR A 39 0.14 6.61 2.97
CA THR A 39 -0.79 7.26 2.04
C THR A 39 -0.24 7.33 0.62
N GLY A 40 0.99 7.80 0.44
CA GLY A 40 1.65 7.86 -0.86
C GLY A 40 1.87 6.47 -1.47
N THR A 41 2.28 5.53 -0.64
CA THR A 41 2.46 4.13 -1.02
C THR A 41 1.14 3.50 -1.48
N ASN A 42 0.06 3.63 -0.71
CA ASN A 42 -1.26 3.10 -1.06
C ASN A 42 -1.81 3.72 -2.35
N MET A 43 -1.69 5.04 -2.51
CA MET A 43 -2.16 5.73 -3.72
C MET A 43 -1.34 5.33 -4.95
N SER A 44 -0.01 5.23 -4.81
CA SER A 44 0.91 4.80 -5.87
C SER A 44 0.59 3.37 -6.33
N MET A 45 0.45 2.43 -5.39
CA MET A 45 0.11 1.03 -5.72
C MET A 45 -1.28 0.91 -6.34
N THR A 46 -2.25 1.71 -5.88
CA THR A 46 -3.62 1.69 -6.40
C THR A 46 -3.67 2.12 -7.88
N ILE A 47 -3.08 3.28 -8.23
CA ILE A 47 -3.07 3.74 -9.62
C ILE A 47 -2.11 2.92 -10.47
N GLY A 48 -1.00 2.44 -9.90
CA GLY A 48 -0.03 1.56 -10.54
C GLY A 48 -0.63 0.25 -11.05
N ASN A 49 -1.69 -0.25 -10.39
CA ASN A 49 -2.40 -1.46 -10.83
C ASN A 49 -3.05 -1.31 -12.22
N ALA A 50 -3.27 -0.08 -12.71
CA ALA A 50 -3.79 0.17 -14.05
C ALA A 50 -2.70 0.16 -15.14
N LEU A 51 -1.42 0.28 -14.79
CA LEU A 51 -0.33 0.44 -15.76
C LEU A 51 -0.20 -0.72 -16.76
N PRO A 52 -0.26 -2.01 -16.36
CA PRO A 52 -0.14 -3.12 -17.31
C PRO A 52 -1.23 -3.08 -18.39
N GLU A 53 -2.49 -2.89 -17.98
CA GLU A 53 -3.63 -2.86 -18.88
C GLU A 53 -3.58 -1.62 -19.79
N LEU A 54 -3.19 -0.45 -19.27
CA LEU A 54 -3.06 0.78 -20.06
C LEU A 54 -1.89 0.71 -21.05
N LYS A 55 -0.75 0.16 -20.66
CA LYS A 55 0.41 -0.03 -21.56
C LYS A 55 0.08 -1.02 -22.68
N ALA A 56 -0.78 -2.01 -22.44
CA ALA A 56 -1.24 -2.97 -23.45
C ALA A 56 -2.32 -2.39 -24.39
N ALA A 57 -3.00 -1.31 -24.01
CA ALA A 57 -4.04 -0.68 -24.79
C ALA A 57 -3.47 0.05 -26.02
N GLY A 58 -4.04 -0.19 -27.19
CA GLY A 58 -3.64 0.46 -28.45
C GLY A 58 -3.96 1.96 -28.49
N ASP A 59 -3.33 2.68 -29.42
CA ASP A 59 -3.50 4.13 -29.62
C ASP A 59 -4.94 4.54 -30.05
N GLY A 60 -5.73 3.59 -30.56
CA GLY A 60 -7.13 3.82 -30.96
C GLY A 60 -8.16 3.69 -29.84
N ILE A 61 -7.74 3.53 -28.59
CA ILE A 61 -8.65 3.44 -27.44
C ILE A 61 -9.48 4.73 -27.30
N SER A 62 -10.76 4.62 -26.98
CA SER A 62 -11.63 5.77 -26.68
C SER A 62 -11.36 6.35 -25.29
N ALA A 63 -11.72 7.62 -25.03
CA ALA A 63 -11.57 8.23 -23.69
C ALA A 63 -12.39 7.47 -22.64
N GLY A 64 -13.61 7.06 -22.99
CA GLY A 64 -14.48 6.26 -22.11
C GLY A 64 -13.89 4.88 -21.77
N ASP A 65 -13.33 4.18 -22.76
CA ASP A 65 -12.72 2.86 -22.55
C ASP A 65 -11.45 2.95 -21.73
N ALA A 66 -10.59 3.96 -22.00
CA ALA A 66 -9.39 4.21 -21.21
C ALA A 66 -9.74 4.55 -19.74
N ALA A 67 -10.79 5.35 -19.52
CA ALA A 67 -11.27 5.67 -18.18
C ALA A 67 -11.86 4.44 -17.48
N LYS A 68 -12.63 3.59 -18.19
CA LYS A 68 -13.20 2.34 -17.68
C LYS A 68 -12.12 1.34 -17.27
N LEU A 69 -11.12 1.16 -18.11
CA LEU A 69 -9.99 0.29 -17.88
C LEU A 69 -9.21 0.73 -16.63
N THR A 70 -8.90 2.04 -16.55
CA THR A 70 -8.25 2.65 -15.40
C THR A 70 -9.04 2.42 -14.12
N ALA A 71 -10.33 2.76 -14.11
CA ALA A 71 -11.18 2.65 -12.92
C ALA A 71 -11.33 1.20 -12.43
N SER A 72 -11.50 0.24 -13.36
CA SER A 72 -11.61 -1.18 -13.01
C SER A 72 -10.35 -1.72 -12.37
N ALA A 73 -9.18 -1.41 -12.94
CA ALA A 73 -7.91 -1.85 -12.40
C ALA A 73 -7.61 -1.20 -11.05
N MET A 74 -7.86 0.11 -10.91
CA MET A 74 -7.68 0.82 -9.64
C MET A 74 -8.61 0.29 -8.55
N LEU A 75 -9.85 -0.08 -8.88
CA LEU A 75 -10.80 -0.64 -7.92
C LEU A 75 -10.31 -1.97 -7.34
N ARG A 76 -9.79 -2.86 -8.20
CA ARG A 76 -9.21 -4.14 -7.78
C ARG A 76 -7.94 -3.94 -6.94
N GLY A 77 -7.06 -3.04 -7.40
CA GLY A 77 -5.80 -2.74 -6.73
C GLY A 77 -5.90 -1.76 -5.55
N ALA A 78 -7.10 -1.31 -5.16
CA ALA A 78 -7.27 -0.30 -4.12
C ALA A 78 -6.75 -0.79 -2.76
N ARG A 79 -5.88 0.04 -2.14
CA ARG A 79 -5.24 -0.26 -0.86
C ARG A 79 -5.44 0.90 0.12
N GLY A 80 -5.76 0.58 1.36
CA GLY A 80 -6.03 1.58 2.40
C GLY A 80 -7.17 2.54 2.04
N ASN A 81 -7.52 3.44 2.95
CA ASN A 81 -8.59 4.40 2.73
C ASN A 81 -8.28 5.37 1.57
N SER A 82 -7.04 5.84 1.47
CA SER A 82 -6.59 6.78 0.43
C SER A 82 -6.68 6.18 -0.97
N GLY A 83 -6.27 4.92 -1.14
CA GLY A 83 -6.38 4.21 -2.41
C GLY A 83 -7.84 3.93 -2.80
N VAL A 84 -8.68 3.53 -1.84
CA VAL A 84 -10.11 3.31 -2.10
C VAL A 84 -10.78 4.62 -2.54
N ILE A 85 -10.58 5.73 -1.82
CA ILE A 85 -11.15 7.04 -2.20
C ILE A 85 -10.66 7.45 -3.59
N LEU A 86 -9.37 7.30 -3.88
CA LEU A 86 -8.80 7.58 -5.20
C LEU A 86 -9.47 6.74 -6.29
N SER A 87 -9.65 5.43 -6.07
CA SER A 87 -10.31 4.54 -7.03
C SER A 87 -11.76 4.95 -7.32
N LEU A 88 -12.47 5.47 -6.31
CA LEU A 88 -13.85 5.95 -6.46
C LEU A 88 -13.94 7.26 -7.23
N ILE A 89 -12.97 8.16 -7.08
CA ILE A 89 -12.87 9.37 -7.91
C ILE A 89 -12.70 8.96 -9.38
N PHE A 90 -11.80 8.03 -9.69
CA PHE A 90 -11.62 7.52 -11.05
C PHE A 90 -12.82 6.73 -11.57
N ARG A 91 -13.54 6.03 -10.70
CA ARG A 91 -14.82 5.38 -11.07
C ARG A 91 -15.87 6.40 -11.50
N GLY A 92 -15.94 7.56 -10.85
CA GLY A 92 -16.80 8.67 -11.27
C GLY A 92 -16.39 9.20 -12.64
N LEU A 93 -15.08 9.42 -12.87
CA LEU A 93 -14.54 9.80 -14.17
C LEU A 93 -14.94 8.80 -15.26
N SER A 94 -14.81 7.50 -15.01
CA SER A 94 -15.22 6.45 -15.93
C SER A 94 -16.69 6.48 -16.27
N LYS A 95 -17.57 6.74 -15.29
CA LYS A 95 -19.01 6.86 -15.52
C LYS A 95 -19.37 8.08 -16.34
N GLY A 96 -18.74 9.23 -16.07
CA GLY A 96 -19.00 10.47 -16.78
C GLY A 96 -18.51 10.45 -18.23
N LEU A 97 -17.47 9.67 -18.51
CA LEU A 97 -16.88 9.54 -19.85
C LEU A 97 -17.38 8.29 -20.60
N ALA A 98 -18.35 7.54 -20.07
CA ALA A 98 -18.82 6.30 -20.70
C ALA A 98 -19.34 6.55 -22.12
N GLY A 99 -18.80 5.79 -23.10
CA GLY A 99 -19.18 5.89 -24.51
C GLY A 99 -18.61 7.10 -25.26
N GLN A 100 -17.80 7.94 -24.62
CA GLN A 100 -17.17 9.11 -25.27
C GLN A 100 -15.87 8.73 -25.96
N ALA A 101 -15.72 9.12 -27.23
CA ALA A 101 -14.46 8.96 -27.96
C ALA A 101 -13.39 9.91 -27.43
N GLU A 102 -13.78 11.16 -27.16
CA GLU A 102 -12.97 12.25 -26.62
C GLU A 102 -13.74 13.00 -25.55
N ALA A 103 -13.07 13.77 -24.70
CA ALA A 103 -13.69 14.58 -23.68
C ALA A 103 -13.26 16.04 -23.76
N ASP A 104 -14.21 16.96 -23.63
CA ASP A 104 -14.00 18.39 -23.47
C ASP A 104 -13.99 18.81 -21.98
N ALA A 105 -13.85 20.12 -21.71
CA ALA A 105 -13.85 20.67 -20.37
C ALA A 105 -15.15 20.37 -19.62
N LYS A 106 -16.31 20.47 -20.27
CA LYS A 106 -17.62 20.23 -19.65
C LYS A 106 -17.80 18.78 -19.23
N MET A 107 -17.45 17.85 -20.14
CA MET A 107 -17.51 16.41 -19.85
C MET A 107 -16.59 16.03 -18.71
N LEU A 108 -15.38 16.61 -18.64
CA LEU A 108 -14.46 16.38 -17.54
C LEU A 108 -14.99 16.92 -16.21
N SER A 109 -15.57 18.12 -16.19
CA SER A 109 -16.18 18.70 -15.00
C SER A 109 -17.33 17.83 -14.47
N ASP A 110 -18.23 17.38 -15.35
CA ASP A 110 -19.34 16.50 -14.98
C ASP A 110 -18.84 15.14 -14.47
N ALA A 111 -17.79 14.62 -15.08
CA ALA A 111 -17.14 13.37 -14.65
C ALA A 111 -16.47 13.51 -13.29
N PHE A 112 -15.79 14.63 -13.01
CA PHE A 112 -15.24 14.91 -11.67
C PHE A 112 -16.34 15.04 -10.61
N LYS A 113 -17.49 15.68 -10.95
CA LYS A 113 -18.65 15.71 -10.06
C LYS A 113 -19.08 14.32 -9.61
N LEU A 114 -19.21 13.39 -10.56
CA LEU A 114 -19.57 12.00 -10.25
C LEU A 114 -18.51 11.33 -9.37
N GLY A 115 -17.23 11.69 -9.53
CA GLY A 115 -16.13 11.23 -8.69
C GLY A 115 -16.25 11.75 -7.26
N VAL A 116 -16.51 13.04 -7.08
CA VAL A 116 -16.76 13.66 -5.77
C VAL A 116 -17.94 13.00 -5.08
N ASP A 117 -19.08 12.88 -5.76
CA ASP A 117 -20.30 12.28 -5.21
C ASP A 117 -20.05 10.81 -4.77
N ALA A 118 -19.30 10.03 -5.58
CA ALA A 118 -18.97 8.65 -5.26
C ALA A 118 -18.06 8.55 -4.04
N ALA A 119 -17.04 9.42 -3.94
CA ALA A 119 -16.09 9.44 -2.82
C ALA A 119 -16.79 9.81 -1.50
N TYR A 120 -17.58 10.87 -1.48
CA TYR A 120 -18.34 11.28 -0.27
C TYR A 120 -19.34 10.22 0.18
N LYS A 121 -20.06 9.59 -0.77
CA LYS A 121 -21.05 8.56 -0.45
C LYS A 121 -20.46 7.29 0.16
N SER A 122 -19.21 6.98 -0.15
CA SER A 122 -18.54 5.76 0.33
C SER A 122 -17.97 5.89 1.74
N VAL A 123 -17.79 7.10 2.24
CA VAL A 123 -17.23 7.35 3.57
C VAL A 123 -18.37 7.57 4.55
N MET A 124 -18.51 6.69 5.56
CA MET A 124 -19.60 6.76 6.54
C MET A 124 -19.65 8.09 7.32
N LYS A 125 -18.49 8.69 7.59
CA LYS A 125 -18.35 10.00 8.24
C LYS A 125 -17.29 10.81 7.49
N PRO A 126 -17.67 11.52 6.41
CA PRO A 126 -16.75 12.38 5.69
C PRO A 126 -16.13 13.43 6.63
N THR A 127 -14.82 13.55 6.57
CA THR A 127 -14.06 14.51 7.38
C THR A 127 -13.53 15.60 6.47
N GLU A 128 -13.87 16.86 6.77
CA GLU A 128 -13.34 18.02 6.06
C GLU A 128 -11.86 18.25 6.42
N GLY A 129 -11.12 18.90 5.51
CA GLY A 129 -9.67 19.04 5.61
C GLY A 129 -8.91 17.83 5.10
N THR A 130 -9.53 16.99 4.26
CA THR A 130 -8.94 15.78 3.67
C THR A 130 -9.02 15.79 2.14
N ILE A 131 -8.52 14.74 1.48
CA ILE A 131 -8.66 14.53 0.02
C ILE A 131 -10.09 14.77 -0.49
N LEU A 132 -11.12 14.48 0.34
CA LEU A 132 -12.52 14.73 0.00
C LEU A 132 -12.79 16.22 -0.19
N THR A 133 -12.32 17.05 0.73
CA THR A 133 -12.44 18.51 0.65
C THR A 133 -11.69 19.06 -0.57
N VAL A 134 -10.46 18.62 -0.77
CA VAL A 134 -9.61 19.08 -1.87
C VAL A 134 -10.26 18.80 -3.23
N VAL A 135 -10.76 17.60 -3.47
CA VAL A 135 -11.41 17.27 -4.76
C VAL A 135 -12.75 17.98 -4.93
N ARG A 136 -13.53 18.15 -3.85
CA ARG A 136 -14.81 18.85 -3.89
C ARG A 136 -14.63 20.34 -4.19
N GLU A 137 -13.79 21.04 -3.44
CA GLU A 137 -13.56 22.47 -3.63
C GLU A 137 -12.90 22.78 -4.97
N ALA A 138 -11.95 21.96 -5.43
CA ALA A 138 -11.40 22.09 -6.77
C ALA A 138 -12.50 22.02 -7.85
N TRP A 139 -13.46 21.09 -7.71
CA TRP A 139 -14.58 20.99 -8.63
C TRP A 139 -15.55 22.19 -8.47
N GLU A 140 -15.97 22.53 -7.26
CA GLU A 140 -16.91 23.62 -6.98
C GLU A 140 -16.43 24.96 -7.55
N ASN A 141 -15.15 25.26 -7.43
CA ASN A 141 -14.55 26.52 -7.88
C ASN A 141 -14.24 26.55 -9.39
N THR A 142 -14.30 25.41 -10.09
CA THR A 142 -14.02 25.35 -11.53
C THR A 142 -15.21 24.99 -12.41
N LYS A 143 -16.29 24.44 -11.84
CA LYS A 143 -17.45 23.94 -12.60
C LYS A 143 -18.08 24.99 -13.52
N ASP A 144 -18.19 26.26 -13.07
CA ASP A 144 -18.83 27.33 -13.82
C ASP A 144 -17.95 27.84 -14.99
N SER A 145 -16.67 27.52 -14.99
CA SER A 145 -15.75 27.85 -16.09
C SER A 145 -15.68 26.74 -17.16
N ALA A 146 -16.26 25.58 -16.91
CA ALA A 146 -16.27 24.45 -17.82
C ALA A 146 -17.43 24.57 -18.83
N GLN A 147 -17.12 24.87 -20.09
CA GLN A 147 -18.09 25.02 -21.18
C GLN A 147 -18.02 23.85 -22.15
N GLU A 148 -19.13 23.59 -22.86
CA GLU A 148 -19.15 22.63 -23.97
C GLU A 148 -18.15 23.04 -25.06
N GLY A 149 -17.36 22.08 -25.54
CA GLY A 149 -16.26 22.33 -26.48
C GLY A 149 -15.07 23.05 -25.87
N GLY A 150 -15.07 23.36 -24.57
CA GLY A 150 -13.99 24.02 -23.87
C GLY A 150 -12.70 23.19 -23.81
N ASP A 151 -11.57 23.87 -23.53
CA ASP A 151 -10.25 23.26 -23.48
C ASP A 151 -10.08 22.39 -22.23
N ALA A 152 -9.90 21.09 -22.43
CA ALA A 152 -9.70 20.10 -21.38
C ALA A 152 -8.39 20.33 -20.57
N ALA A 153 -7.33 20.85 -21.23
CA ALA A 153 -6.08 21.14 -20.57
C ALA A 153 -6.19 22.38 -19.67
N GLU A 154 -6.88 23.41 -20.14
CA GLU A 154 -7.13 24.62 -19.35
C GLU A 154 -8.02 24.34 -18.14
N PHE A 155 -9.06 23.54 -18.31
CA PHE A 155 -9.92 23.11 -17.20
C PHE A 155 -9.12 22.37 -16.14
N LEU A 156 -8.31 21.36 -16.53
CA LEU A 156 -7.53 20.58 -15.57
C LEU A 156 -6.47 21.43 -14.87
N ALA A 157 -5.87 22.40 -15.57
CA ALA A 157 -4.92 23.33 -14.96
C ALA A 157 -5.59 24.16 -13.85
N LYS A 158 -6.77 24.74 -14.11
CA LYS A 158 -7.55 25.48 -13.11
C LYS A 158 -8.00 24.58 -11.96
N PHE A 159 -8.41 23.35 -12.26
CA PHE A 159 -8.80 22.37 -11.24
C PHE A 159 -7.66 22.08 -10.27
N ILE A 160 -6.43 21.91 -10.78
CA ILE A 160 -5.23 21.70 -9.95
C ILE A 160 -4.94 22.97 -9.14
N GLU A 161 -5.01 24.17 -9.74
CA GLU A 161 -4.77 25.43 -9.03
C GLU A 161 -5.73 25.61 -7.85
N GLU A 162 -7.03 25.40 -8.05
CA GLU A 162 -8.03 25.48 -6.97
C GLU A 162 -7.84 24.36 -5.94
N GLY A 163 -7.42 23.18 -6.38
CA GLY A 163 -7.06 22.07 -5.50
C GLY A 163 -5.85 22.39 -4.61
N GLU A 164 -4.80 23.07 -5.12
CA GLU A 164 -3.66 23.49 -4.31
C GLU A 164 -4.05 24.57 -3.29
N LYS A 165 -4.98 25.47 -3.63
CA LYS A 165 -5.55 26.45 -2.68
C LYS A 165 -6.32 25.73 -1.55
N SER A 166 -7.16 24.76 -1.90
CA SER A 166 -7.90 23.95 -0.94
C SER A 166 -6.96 23.13 -0.07
N LEU A 167 -5.93 22.49 -0.66
CA LEU A 167 -4.90 21.74 0.07
C LEU A 167 -4.19 22.60 1.11
N ALA A 168 -3.77 23.82 0.74
CA ALA A 168 -3.11 24.76 1.64
C ALA A 168 -4.00 25.12 2.84
N ASN A 169 -5.33 25.09 2.69
CA ASN A 169 -6.30 25.39 3.74
C ASN A 169 -6.67 24.17 4.61
N THR A 170 -6.26 22.94 4.26
CA THR A 170 -6.60 21.74 5.04
C THR A 170 -6.19 21.81 6.52
N PRO A 171 -5.06 22.47 6.92
CA PRO A 171 -4.70 22.62 8.33
C PRO A 171 -5.71 23.47 9.13
N GLU A 172 -6.40 24.41 8.50
CA GLU A 172 -7.41 25.22 9.19
C GLU A 172 -8.71 24.45 9.45
N LEU A 173 -8.98 23.43 8.63
CA LEU A 173 -10.16 22.58 8.74
C LEU A 173 -9.93 21.37 9.67
N LEU A 174 -8.70 20.88 9.77
CA LEU A 174 -8.37 19.69 10.56
C LEU A 174 -7.28 19.99 11.61
N PRO A 175 -7.65 20.14 12.90
CA PRO A 175 -6.72 20.54 13.96
C PRO A 175 -5.46 19.68 14.08
N ALA A 176 -5.53 18.38 13.72
CA ALA A 176 -4.38 17.49 13.75
C ALA A 176 -3.29 17.93 12.73
N LEU A 177 -3.70 18.35 11.53
CA LEU A 177 -2.80 18.86 10.49
C LEU A 177 -2.18 20.19 10.91
N LYS A 178 -2.99 21.09 11.51
CA LYS A 178 -2.53 22.38 12.00
C LYS A 178 -1.46 22.22 13.09
N LYS A 179 -1.68 21.32 14.05
CA LYS A 179 -0.71 21.02 15.11
C LYS A 179 0.59 20.45 14.56
N ALA A 180 0.52 19.63 13.52
CA ALA A 180 1.69 19.02 12.90
C ALA A 180 2.39 19.92 11.88
N GLY A 181 1.78 21.06 11.49
CA GLY A 181 2.33 21.98 10.50
C GLY A 181 2.41 21.39 9.09
N VAL A 182 1.51 20.46 8.74
CA VAL A 182 1.47 19.81 7.44
C VAL A 182 0.09 19.90 6.80
N VAL A 183 0.03 19.67 5.49
CA VAL A 183 -1.22 19.55 4.72
C VAL A 183 -1.69 18.10 4.66
N ASP A 184 -2.92 17.85 4.18
CA ASP A 184 -3.45 16.50 4.01
C ASP A 184 -2.65 15.68 3.00
N ALA A 185 -2.16 14.52 3.42
CA ALA A 185 -1.37 13.61 2.60
C ALA A 185 -2.17 13.07 1.39
N GLY A 186 -3.46 12.75 1.58
CA GLY A 186 -4.34 12.25 0.53
C GLY A 186 -4.61 13.30 -0.55
N GLY A 187 -4.92 14.54 -0.14
CA GLY A 187 -5.08 15.68 -1.04
C GLY A 187 -3.80 15.98 -1.82
N LYS A 188 -2.64 15.95 -1.13
CA LYS A 188 -1.33 16.11 -1.80
C LYS A 188 -1.08 15.03 -2.83
N GLY A 189 -1.32 13.77 -2.49
CA GLY A 189 -1.17 12.64 -3.41
C GLY A 189 -2.07 12.76 -4.64
N LEU A 190 -3.33 13.19 -4.48
CA LEU A 190 -4.24 13.46 -5.59
C LEU A 190 -3.68 14.52 -6.54
N LEU A 191 -3.22 15.66 -6.02
CA LEU A 191 -2.69 16.74 -6.84
C LEU A 191 -1.38 16.37 -7.53
N VAL A 192 -0.52 15.56 -6.89
CA VAL A 192 0.67 14.97 -7.55
C VAL A 192 0.28 14.12 -8.74
N ILE A 193 -0.75 13.26 -8.62
CA ILE A 193 -1.25 12.46 -9.74
C ILE A 193 -1.80 13.37 -10.84
N LEU A 194 -2.64 14.35 -10.50
CA LEU A 194 -3.25 15.25 -11.47
C LEU A 194 -2.21 16.13 -12.17
N SER A 195 -1.18 16.62 -11.48
CA SER A 195 -0.07 17.38 -12.08
C SER A 195 0.72 16.54 -13.09
N GLY A 196 0.97 15.26 -12.80
CA GLY A 196 1.60 14.33 -13.75
C GLY A 196 0.74 14.11 -14.99
N ARG A 197 -0.58 14.09 -14.87
CA ARG A 197 -1.55 14.02 -15.99
C ARG A 197 -1.55 15.31 -16.80
N GLN A 198 -1.63 16.45 -16.11
CA GLN A 198 -1.67 17.78 -16.74
C GLN A 198 -0.44 18.01 -17.63
N ARG A 199 0.74 17.59 -17.21
CA ARG A 199 1.97 17.72 -18.01
C ARG A 199 1.82 17.11 -19.40
N VAL A 200 1.25 15.91 -19.50
CA VAL A 200 1.02 15.23 -20.79
C VAL A 200 -0.08 15.91 -21.59
N ILE A 201 -1.19 16.26 -20.95
CA ILE A 201 -2.35 16.91 -21.58
C ILE A 201 -1.96 18.28 -22.17
N SER A 202 -1.06 19.01 -21.50
CA SER A 202 -0.52 20.29 -22.01
C SER A 202 0.60 20.15 -23.07
N GLY A 203 0.82 18.94 -23.61
CA GLY A 203 1.84 18.69 -24.64
C GLY A 203 3.25 18.47 -24.12
N GLY A 204 3.45 18.36 -22.79
CA GLY A 204 4.70 17.93 -22.17
C GLY A 204 4.91 16.42 -22.31
N GLY A 205 6.16 15.97 -22.18
CA GLY A 205 6.48 14.54 -22.17
C GLY A 205 5.97 13.81 -20.93
N MET A 206 5.72 12.50 -21.05
CA MET A 206 5.37 11.65 -19.89
C MET A 206 6.48 11.67 -18.84
N ILE A 207 6.09 11.71 -17.58
CA ILE A 207 7.01 11.50 -16.47
C ILE A 207 7.42 10.04 -16.48
N ARG A 208 8.73 9.79 -16.41
CA ARG A 208 9.27 8.43 -16.27
C ARG A 208 9.31 8.05 -14.81
N SER A 209 9.11 6.78 -14.51
CA SER A 209 9.35 6.26 -13.18
C SER A 209 10.85 6.34 -12.87
N GLU A 210 11.20 6.82 -11.66
CA GLU A 210 12.60 6.79 -11.19
C GLU A 210 13.12 5.36 -11.01
N GLU A 211 12.23 4.40 -10.80
CA GLU A 211 12.58 2.98 -10.82
C GLU A 211 12.97 2.51 -12.22
N GLU A 212 12.38 3.10 -13.28
CA GLU A 212 12.75 2.90 -14.68
C GLU A 212 13.97 3.76 -15.07
N THR A 213 14.25 4.87 -14.35
CA THR A 213 15.37 5.79 -14.63
C THR A 213 16.59 5.56 -13.73
N LYS A 214 16.46 4.91 -12.58
CA LYS A 214 17.62 4.28 -11.95
C LYS A 214 18.17 3.35 -13.01
N PRO A 215 19.46 3.43 -13.38
CA PRO A 215 19.99 2.55 -14.38
C PRO A 215 19.87 1.08 -13.93
N SER A 216 18.70 0.53 -14.01
CA SER A 216 18.45 -0.84 -14.34
C SER A 216 18.94 -0.95 -15.76
N ALA A 217 19.76 -1.92 -16.06
CA ALA A 217 20.36 -2.15 -17.36
C ALA A 217 19.40 -1.77 -18.50
N PRO A 218 19.85 -1.01 -19.52
CA PRO A 218 18.98 -0.52 -20.56
C PRO A 218 18.35 -1.69 -21.31
N ALA A 219 17.03 -1.64 -21.43
CA ALA A 219 16.29 -2.32 -22.49
C ALA A 219 16.31 -3.86 -22.56
N ALA A 220 16.21 -4.57 -21.43
CA ALA A 220 15.79 -5.99 -21.50
C ALA A 220 14.25 -6.16 -21.48
N VAL A 221 13.49 -5.13 -21.10
CA VAL A 221 12.03 -5.22 -20.93
C VAL A 221 11.27 -4.92 -22.24
N ALA A 222 11.86 -4.19 -23.19
CA ALA A 222 11.22 -3.95 -24.50
C ALA A 222 11.38 -5.11 -25.49
N ALA A 223 12.24 -6.09 -25.19
CA ALA A 223 12.47 -7.26 -26.04
C ALA A 223 11.79 -8.55 -25.53
N ALA A 224 11.17 -8.53 -24.34
CA ALA A 224 10.51 -9.71 -23.75
C ALA A 224 9.18 -10.09 -24.46
N GLY A 225 8.70 -9.28 -25.38
CA GLY A 225 7.52 -9.57 -26.21
C GLY A 225 7.80 -10.20 -27.58
N ALA A 226 9.08 -10.36 -27.98
CA ALA A 226 9.41 -10.74 -29.37
C ALA A 226 10.58 -11.71 -29.56
N ALA A 227 11.12 -12.37 -28.52
CA ALA A 227 12.19 -13.35 -28.76
C ALA A 227 12.13 -14.51 -27.76
N GLN A 228 11.56 -15.60 -28.19
CA GLN A 228 11.70 -16.93 -27.61
C GLN A 228 13.06 -17.57 -27.97
N GLU A 229 14.06 -16.78 -28.40
CA GLU A 229 15.35 -17.26 -28.87
C GLU A 229 16.53 -16.58 -28.16
N ASP A 230 17.32 -17.42 -27.47
CA ASP A 230 18.72 -17.28 -27.05
C ASP A 230 19.15 -16.12 -26.14
N ILE A 231 19.02 -16.32 -24.83
CA ILE A 231 19.90 -15.64 -23.86
C ILE A 231 21.32 -16.17 -24.09
N LYS A 232 22.10 -15.42 -24.87
CA LYS A 232 23.48 -15.78 -25.27
C LYS A 232 24.43 -15.77 -24.07
N PHE A 233 24.28 -14.80 -23.16
CA PHE A 233 25.06 -14.67 -21.92
C PHE A 233 24.14 -14.81 -20.72
N ALA A 234 24.47 -15.76 -19.82
CA ALA A 234 23.57 -16.19 -18.76
C ALA A 234 23.60 -15.31 -17.49
N TYR A 235 24.68 -14.58 -17.26
CA TYR A 235 24.87 -13.86 -16.01
C TYR A 235 25.00 -12.36 -16.22
N CYS A 236 24.16 -11.59 -15.54
CA CYS A 236 24.34 -10.16 -15.30
C CYS A 236 25.30 -9.97 -14.14
N THR A 237 26.38 -9.24 -14.35
CA THR A 237 27.43 -9.02 -13.36
C THR A 237 27.64 -7.52 -13.17
N GLU A 238 27.46 -7.04 -11.96
CA GLU A 238 27.66 -5.64 -11.58
C GLU A 238 28.61 -5.54 -10.40
N PHE A 239 29.48 -4.53 -10.43
CA PHE A 239 30.33 -4.18 -9.28
C PHE A 239 30.87 -2.75 -9.40
N ILE A 240 31.34 -2.23 -8.28
CA ILE A 240 32.04 -0.95 -8.20
C ILE A 240 33.48 -1.24 -7.79
N VAL A 241 34.42 -0.67 -8.54
CA VAL A 241 35.84 -0.69 -8.20
C VAL A 241 36.21 0.62 -7.51
N ASN A 242 36.68 0.57 -6.27
CA ASN A 242 37.35 1.71 -5.62
C ASN A 242 38.82 1.74 -6.15
N LYS A 243 39.13 2.77 -6.94
CA LYS A 243 40.44 2.86 -7.62
C LYS A 243 41.60 2.90 -6.63
N LYS A 244 42.63 2.13 -6.92
CA LYS A 244 43.91 2.27 -6.20
C LYS A 244 44.71 3.44 -6.77
N PRO A 245 45.58 4.10 -5.97
CA PRO A 245 46.44 5.15 -6.47
C PRO A 245 47.25 4.69 -7.68
N GLY A 246 47.19 5.45 -8.78
CA GLY A 246 47.86 5.11 -10.03
C GLY A 246 47.16 4.05 -10.90
N ALA A 247 45.90 3.75 -10.64
CA ALA A 247 45.11 2.88 -11.50
C ALA A 247 45.07 3.42 -12.93
N LYS A 248 45.20 2.52 -13.92
CA LYS A 248 45.09 2.86 -15.34
C LYS A 248 43.67 3.24 -15.69
N ASP A 249 43.50 3.97 -16.79
CA ASP A 249 42.23 4.26 -17.43
C ASP A 249 41.37 2.98 -17.61
N ALA A 250 40.11 3.08 -17.28
CA ALA A 250 39.14 1.97 -17.36
C ALA A 250 38.84 1.49 -18.81
N THR A 251 39.39 2.14 -19.82
CA THR A 251 39.30 1.74 -21.24
C THR A 251 39.81 0.30 -21.45
N ALA A 252 40.88 -0.11 -20.76
CA ALA A 252 41.41 -1.47 -20.85
C ALA A 252 40.45 -2.50 -20.21
N LEU A 253 39.78 -2.14 -19.11
CA LEU A 253 38.74 -2.97 -18.47
C LEU A 253 37.55 -3.14 -19.39
N ARG A 254 37.07 -2.05 -19.99
CA ARG A 254 35.96 -2.07 -20.94
C ARG A 254 36.27 -2.96 -22.15
N ALA A 255 37.43 -2.77 -22.77
CA ALA A 255 37.85 -3.57 -23.90
C ALA A 255 37.91 -5.08 -23.60
N PHE A 256 38.39 -5.44 -22.40
CA PHE A 256 38.40 -6.84 -21.96
C PHE A 256 36.96 -7.38 -21.78
N LEU A 257 36.08 -6.62 -21.12
CA LEU A 257 34.70 -7.05 -20.86
C LEU A 257 33.91 -7.27 -22.16
N GLU A 258 34.15 -6.44 -23.18
CA GLU A 258 33.56 -6.59 -24.52
C GLU A 258 34.01 -7.90 -25.24
N THR A 259 35.13 -8.51 -24.82
CA THR A 259 35.58 -9.81 -25.35
C THR A 259 34.87 -11.01 -24.73
N ILE A 260 34.33 -10.85 -23.51
CA ILE A 260 33.74 -11.96 -22.73
C ILE A 260 32.22 -11.85 -22.56
N GLY A 261 31.61 -10.75 -23.02
CA GLY A 261 30.19 -10.49 -22.83
C GLY A 261 29.62 -9.43 -23.73
N ASP A 262 28.34 -9.11 -23.51
CA ASP A 262 27.64 -7.99 -24.12
C ASP A 262 27.04 -7.05 -23.05
N CYS A 263 26.30 -6.02 -23.49
CA CYS A 263 25.71 -5.00 -22.61
C CYS A 263 26.74 -4.37 -21.64
N VAL A 264 27.98 -4.20 -22.13
CA VAL A 264 29.10 -3.70 -21.32
C VAL A 264 28.94 -2.21 -21.04
N VAL A 265 28.75 -1.85 -19.78
CA VAL A 265 28.77 -0.47 -19.28
C VAL A 265 29.91 -0.32 -18.30
N VAL A 266 30.86 0.54 -18.63
CA VAL A 266 31.96 0.93 -17.74
C VAL A 266 31.95 2.45 -17.64
N VAL A 267 31.64 2.94 -16.43
CA VAL A 267 31.66 4.37 -16.11
C VAL A 267 32.85 4.62 -15.21
N ASP A 268 33.79 5.42 -15.71
CA ASP A 268 35.02 5.81 -15.04
C ASP A 268 34.84 7.20 -14.41
N ASP A 269 34.97 7.30 -13.07
CA ASP A 269 34.91 8.53 -12.31
C ASP A 269 36.22 8.71 -11.54
N ASP A 270 36.47 9.84 -10.90
CA ASP A 270 37.76 10.16 -10.26
C ASP A 270 38.23 9.08 -9.28
N ASP A 271 37.34 8.59 -8.41
CA ASP A 271 37.67 7.64 -7.34
C ASP A 271 37.14 6.22 -7.58
N ILE A 272 36.17 6.03 -8.52
CA ILE A 272 35.50 4.75 -8.70
C ILE A 272 35.32 4.40 -10.18
N ILE A 273 35.24 3.08 -10.47
CA ILE A 273 34.76 2.57 -11.75
C ILE A 273 33.51 1.74 -11.51
N LYS A 274 32.40 2.10 -12.12
CA LYS A 274 31.17 1.28 -12.11
C LYS A 274 31.15 0.37 -13.32
N VAL A 275 30.93 -0.92 -13.10
CA VAL A 275 30.93 -1.96 -14.13
C VAL A 275 29.60 -2.68 -14.15
N HIS A 276 29.08 -2.92 -15.36
CA HIS A 276 27.97 -3.82 -15.68
C HIS A 276 28.32 -4.60 -16.95
N VAL A 277 28.13 -5.92 -16.95
CA VAL A 277 28.36 -6.79 -18.12
C VAL A 277 27.49 -8.03 -18.06
N HIS A 278 26.94 -8.43 -19.20
CA HIS A 278 26.33 -9.74 -19.38
C HIS A 278 27.35 -10.73 -19.92
N SER A 279 27.65 -11.78 -19.17
CA SER A 279 28.70 -12.75 -19.53
C SER A 279 28.38 -14.16 -19.06
N ASN A 280 28.94 -15.15 -19.74
CA ASN A 280 28.96 -16.54 -19.20
C ASN A 280 30.16 -16.78 -18.25
N HIS A 281 30.99 -15.76 -18.04
CA HIS A 281 32.21 -15.82 -17.24
C HIS A 281 32.29 -14.70 -16.20
N PRO A 282 31.33 -14.60 -15.24
CA PRO A 282 31.30 -13.52 -14.25
C PRO A 282 32.58 -13.44 -13.43
N GLY A 283 33.21 -14.60 -13.11
CA GLY A 283 34.48 -14.66 -12.40
C GLY A 283 35.61 -13.93 -13.12
N LYS A 284 35.68 -14.01 -14.47
CA LYS A 284 36.69 -13.29 -15.27
C LYS A 284 36.49 -11.78 -15.23
N ALA A 285 35.23 -11.33 -15.24
CA ALA A 285 34.92 -9.91 -15.11
C ALA A 285 35.38 -9.35 -13.74
N ILE A 286 35.13 -10.10 -12.68
CA ILE A 286 35.57 -9.76 -11.33
C ILE A 286 37.10 -9.75 -11.24
N GLU A 287 37.76 -10.79 -11.74
CA GLU A 287 39.23 -10.92 -11.71
C GLU A 287 39.94 -9.77 -12.45
N GLU A 288 39.36 -9.33 -13.58
CA GLU A 288 39.88 -8.17 -14.32
C GLU A 288 39.63 -6.87 -13.55
N GLY A 289 38.44 -6.71 -12.95
CA GLY A 289 38.08 -5.54 -12.14
C GLY A 289 39.01 -5.32 -10.95
N ILE A 290 39.42 -6.38 -10.23
CA ILE A 290 40.32 -6.33 -9.07
C ILE A 290 41.68 -5.70 -9.43
N LYS A 291 42.13 -5.79 -10.68
CA LYS A 291 43.41 -5.19 -11.11
C LYS A 291 43.42 -3.66 -10.98
N PHE A 292 42.21 -3.03 -11.04
CA PHE A 292 42.05 -1.58 -10.95
C PHE A 292 41.84 -1.07 -9.51
N GLY A 293 41.41 -1.93 -8.58
CA GLY A 293 41.19 -1.55 -7.20
C GLY A 293 40.36 -2.57 -6.42
N GLU A 294 39.85 -2.15 -5.27
CA GLU A 294 39.02 -2.96 -4.39
C GLU A 294 37.58 -2.99 -4.89
N LEU A 295 36.95 -4.18 -4.92
CA LEU A 295 35.58 -4.34 -5.37
C LEU A 295 34.59 -4.19 -4.24
N THR A 296 33.52 -3.42 -4.50
CA THR A 296 32.38 -3.23 -3.61
C THR A 296 31.07 -3.40 -4.37
N LYS A 297 29.95 -3.60 -3.64
CA LYS A 297 28.60 -3.74 -4.19
C LYS A 297 28.51 -4.75 -5.35
N MET A 298 29.16 -5.90 -5.19
CA MET A 298 29.13 -6.97 -6.19
C MET A 298 27.75 -7.62 -6.24
N LYS A 299 27.22 -7.78 -7.46
CA LYS A 299 25.96 -8.46 -7.73
C LYS A 299 26.14 -9.34 -8.96
N ILE A 300 25.77 -10.61 -8.85
CA ILE A 300 25.75 -11.56 -9.96
C ILE A 300 24.37 -12.23 -9.98
N GLU A 301 23.67 -12.10 -11.07
CA GLU A 301 22.33 -12.68 -11.23
C GLU A 301 22.27 -13.57 -12.46
N ASN A 302 21.62 -14.72 -12.34
CA ASN A 302 21.35 -15.61 -13.46
C ASN A 302 20.13 -15.13 -14.23
N MET A 303 20.32 -14.53 -15.38
CA MET A 303 19.24 -13.99 -16.20
C MET A 303 18.29 -15.06 -16.75
N ARG A 304 18.76 -16.31 -16.91
CA ARG A 304 17.89 -17.44 -17.29
C ARG A 304 16.93 -17.80 -16.16
N GLU A 305 17.36 -17.74 -14.89
CA GLU A 305 16.50 -17.94 -13.74
C GLU A 305 15.52 -16.76 -13.57
N GLN A 306 15.99 -15.52 -13.77
CA GLN A 306 15.11 -14.35 -13.75
C GLN A 306 14.03 -14.43 -14.83
N HIS A 307 14.41 -14.75 -16.06
CA HIS A 307 13.48 -14.93 -17.17
C HIS A 307 12.51 -16.09 -16.94
N HIS A 308 12.98 -17.19 -16.37
CA HIS A 308 12.14 -18.34 -16.01
C HIS A 308 11.20 -18.01 -14.83
N ASN A 309 11.65 -17.18 -13.88
CA ASN A 309 10.84 -16.69 -12.76
C ASN A 309 9.84 -15.61 -13.21
N ILE A 310 10.18 -14.76 -14.19
CA ILE A 310 9.25 -13.77 -14.78
C ILE A 310 8.19 -14.49 -15.61
N ILE A 311 8.56 -15.46 -16.45
CA ILE A 311 7.58 -16.27 -17.21
C ILE A 311 6.71 -17.08 -16.26
N LYS A 312 7.29 -17.70 -15.23
CA LYS A 312 6.51 -18.38 -14.17
C LYS A 312 5.67 -17.42 -13.36
N ALA A 313 6.12 -16.19 -13.10
CA ALA A 313 5.34 -15.17 -12.41
C ALA A 313 4.21 -14.65 -13.28
N ASP A 314 4.44 -14.37 -14.58
CA ASP A 314 3.39 -13.96 -15.53
C ASP A 314 2.42 -15.11 -15.85
N GLU A 315 2.91 -16.33 -16.05
CA GLU A 315 2.07 -17.53 -16.16
C GLU A 315 1.37 -17.87 -14.84
N ALA A 316 2.00 -17.61 -13.68
CA ALA A 316 1.39 -17.79 -12.37
C ALA A 316 0.37 -16.68 -12.08
N VAL A 317 0.56 -15.45 -12.50
CA VAL A 317 -0.43 -14.37 -12.38
C VAL A 317 -1.62 -14.60 -13.30
N GLN A 318 -1.43 -15.15 -14.50
CA GLN A 318 -2.54 -15.51 -15.39
C GLN A 318 -3.18 -16.89 -15.05
N LYS A 319 -2.41 -17.86 -14.53
CA LYS A 319 -2.91 -19.16 -14.07
C LYS A 319 -3.39 -19.18 -12.62
N ASN A 320 -3.03 -18.18 -11.79
CA ASN A 320 -3.35 -18.12 -10.36
C ASN A 320 -4.54 -17.21 -10.02
N ARG A 321 -5.40 -16.84 -10.95
CA ARG A 321 -6.77 -16.53 -10.55
C ARG A 321 -7.40 -17.83 -10.11
N LYS A 322 -7.32 -18.12 -8.81
CA LYS A 322 -7.99 -19.27 -8.23
C LYS A 322 -9.47 -19.12 -8.54
N VAL A 323 -10.01 -20.09 -9.27
CA VAL A 323 -11.45 -20.15 -9.53
C VAL A 323 -12.15 -20.20 -8.17
N PRO A 324 -13.20 -19.40 -7.92
CA PRO A 324 -13.94 -19.47 -6.68
C PRO A 324 -14.38 -20.91 -6.36
N VAL A 325 -14.15 -21.33 -5.13
CA VAL A 325 -14.48 -22.69 -4.66
C VAL A 325 -15.98 -22.77 -4.45
N LYS A 326 -16.60 -23.87 -4.81
CA LYS A 326 -18.02 -24.08 -4.53
C LYS A 326 -18.26 -24.12 -3.02
N PRO A 327 -19.34 -23.49 -2.53
CA PRO A 327 -19.72 -23.57 -1.13
C PRO A 327 -19.99 -25.01 -0.70
N GLU A 328 -19.41 -25.42 0.42
CA GLU A 328 -19.59 -26.76 1.05
C GLU A 328 -20.21 -26.62 2.44
N LYS A 329 -20.24 -25.40 3.00
CA LYS A 329 -20.79 -25.10 4.33
C LYS A 329 -21.54 -23.75 4.33
N ASP A 330 -22.31 -23.51 5.37
CA ASP A 330 -23.14 -22.31 5.46
C ASP A 330 -22.31 -21.07 5.78
N PHE A 331 -21.32 -21.17 6.68
CA PHE A 331 -20.54 -20.03 7.15
C PHE A 331 -19.05 -20.24 6.95
N GLY A 332 -18.35 -19.16 6.62
CA GLY A 332 -16.90 -19.14 6.54
C GLY A 332 -16.34 -17.77 6.96
N PHE A 333 -15.02 -17.75 7.23
CA PHE A 333 -14.35 -16.60 7.79
C PHE A 333 -13.07 -16.25 7.03
N VAL A 334 -12.92 -14.96 6.74
CA VAL A 334 -11.70 -14.37 6.20
C VAL A 334 -11.19 -13.36 7.20
N ALA A 335 -9.98 -13.56 7.72
CA ALA A 335 -9.34 -12.60 8.63
C ALA A 335 -8.16 -11.91 7.93
N VAL A 336 -7.89 -10.66 8.27
CA VAL A 336 -6.64 -10.00 7.89
C VAL A 336 -5.71 -9.97 9.10
N ALA A 337 -4.47 -10.42 8.92
CA ALA A 337 -3.48 -10.45 9.98
C ALA A 337 -2.05 -10.37 9.43
N ALA A 338 -1.13 -9.87 10.27
CA ALA A 338 0.31 -9.92 10.05
C ALA A 338 0.97 -10.64 11.24
N GLY A 339 1.90 -11.53 10.95
CA GLY A 339 2.58 -12.36 11.94
C GLY A 339 2.10 -13.82 11.90
N ALA A 340 3.06 -14.74 11.82
CA ALA A 340 2.79 -16.17 11.65
C ALA A 340 1.98 -16.76 12.81
N GLY A 341 2.23 -16.31 14.04
CA GLY A 341 1.49 -16.79 15.21
C GLY A 341 0.05 -16.26 15.26
N ILE A 342 -0.18 -15.00 14.87
CA ILE A 342 -1.55 -14.46 14.77
C ILE A 342 -2.31 -15.15 13.64
N GLU A 343 -1.65 -15.42 12.51
CA GLU A 343 -2.25 -16.17 11.40
C GLU A 343 -2.66 -17.58 11.86
N ALA A 344 -1.80 -18.29 12.58
CA ALA A 344 -2.10 -19.61 13.16
C ALA A 344 -3.29 -19.54 14.14
N LEU A 345 -3.30 -18.54 15.02
CA LEU A 345 -4.38 -18.33 15.97
C LEU A 345 -5.75 -18.13 15.29
N PHE A 346 -5.80 -17.31 14.22
CA PHE A 346 -7.05 -17.14 13.46
C PHE A 346 -7.50 -18.45 12.79
N ARG A 347 -6.57 -19.26 12.27
CA ARG A 347 -6.89 -20.56 11.69
C ARG A 347 -7.40 -21.54 12.74
N ASP A 348 -6.79 -21.58 13.90
CA ASP A 348 -7.22 -22.43 15.03
C ASP A 348 -8.60 -22.04 15.54
N LEU A 349 -8.96 -20.75 15.46
CA LEU A 349 -10.30 -20.25 15.76
C LEU A 349 -11.33 -20.48 14.64
N GLY A 350 -10.94 -21.09 13.53
CA GLY A 350 -11.83 -21.46 12.45
C GLY A 350 -11.85 -20.53 11.25
N ALA A 351 -10.89 -19.60 11.12
CA ALA A 351 -10.77 -18.81 9.90
C ALA A 351 -10.32 -19.67 8.72
N ASP A 352 -11.11 -19.67 7.65
CA ASP A 352 -10.84 -20.43 6.42
C ASP A 352 -9.66 -19.85 5.64
N SER A 353 -9.60 -18.54 5.60
CA SER A 353 -8.54 -17.79 4.92
C SER A 353 -7.99 -16.67 5.80
N VAL A 354 -6.68 -16.51 5.79
CA VAL A 354 -6.02 -15.35 6.41
C VAL A 354 -5.24 -14.59 5.35
N VAL A 355 -5.65 -13.34 5.11
CA VAL A 355 -4.98 -12.42 4.19
C VAL A 355 -3.85 -11.73 4.95
N ARG A 356 -2.63 -11.84 4.43
CA ARG A 356 -1.47 -11.20 5.07
C ARG A 356 -1.43 -9.72 4.80
N GLY A 357 -1.25 -8.93 5.87
CA GLY A 357 -1.11 -7.49 5.79
C GLY A 357 -1.74 -6.75 6.97
N GLY A 358 -1.81 -5.43 6.84
CA GLY A 358 -2.53 -4.57 7.78
C GLY A 358 -1.69 -3.71 8.71
N GLN A 359 -0.36 -3.79 8.65
CA GLN A 359 0.51 -2.96 9.51
C GLN A 359 1.57 -2.22 8.70
N THR A 360 2.30 -2.91 7.84
CA THR A 360 3.30 -2.30 6.95
C THR A 360 2.83 -2.22 5.50
N MET A 361 1.84 -3.03 5.14
CA MET A 361 1.25 -3.07 3.81
C MET A 361 -0.23 -3.48 3.90
N ASN A 362 -1.13 -2.64 3.43
CA ASN A 362 -2.54 -2.98 3.36
C ASN A 362 -2.81 -3.92 2.18
N PRO A 363 -3.58 -5.01 2.37
CA PRO A 363 -4.02 -5.85 1.27
C PRO A 363 -4.88 -5.05 0.30
N SER A 364 -4.89 -5.45 -0.96
CA SER A 364 -5.78 -4.88 -1.96
C SER A 364 -7.20 -5.42 -1.83
N THR A 365 -8.15 -4.74 -2.44
CA THR A 365 -9.52 -5.25 -2.62
C THR A 365 -9.51 -6.63 -3.30
N GLU A 366 -8.61 -6.86 -4.26
CA GLU A 366 -8.47 -8.14 -4.97
C GLU A 366 -7.93 -9.25 -4.07
N ASP A 367 -6.95 -8.97 -3.19
CA ASP A 367 -6.43 -9.94 -2.21
C ASP A 367 -7.56 -10.45 -1.29
N ILE A 368 -8.42 -9.53 -0.83
CA ILE A 368 -9.57 -9.87 0.03
C ILE A 368 -10.63 -10.63 -0.77
N LEU A 369 -10.94 -10.19 -2.00
CA LEU A 369 -11.89 -10.84 -2.87
C LEU A 369 -11.47 -12.27 -3.22
N GLU A 370 -10.19 -12.51 -3.51
CA GLU A 370 -9.64 -13.84 -3.73
C GLU A 370 -9.84 -14.72 -2.50
N ALA A 371 -9.53 -14.22 -1.30
CA ALA A 371 -9.72 -14.96 -0.06
C ALA A 371 -11.19 -15.33 0.18
N ILE A 372 -12.12 -14.40 -0.11
CA ILE A 372 -13.56 -14.67 -0.07
C ILE A 372 -13.92 -15.79 -1.06
N GLY A 373 -13.43 -15.70 -2.30
CA GLY A 373 -13.68 -16.71 -3.34
C GLY A 373 -13.12 -18.11 -3.01
N GLN A 374 -12.02 -18.17 -2.25
CA GLN A 374 -11.41 -19.43 -1.79
C GLN A 374 -12.02 -19.98 -0.51
N THR A 375 -12.93 -19.26 0.14
CA THR A 375 -13.65 -19.72 1.32
C THR A 375 -14.86 -20.57 0.90
N PRO A 376 -14.93 -21.88 1.24
CA PRO A 376 -15.97 -22.80 0.73
C PRO A 376 -17.29 -22.63 1.49
N ALA A 377 -17.84 -21.42 1.55
CA ALA A 377 -19.05 -21.11 2.30
C ALA A 377 -20.02 -20.22 1.52
N ASN A 378 -21.34 -20.36 1.82
CA ASN A 378 -22.39 -19.53 1.25
C ASN A 378 -22.35 -18.11 1.83
N ASN A 379 -22.07 -17.98 3.13
CA ASN A 379 -22.02 -16.74 3.88
C ASN A 379 -20.60 -16.58 4.43
N VAL A 380 -19.94 -15.47 4.10
CA VAL A 380 -18.56 -15.20 4.52
C VAL A 380 -18.51 -13.94 5.40
N PHE A 381 -17.98 -14.10 6.61
CA PHE A 381 -17.64 -12.99 7.47
C PHE A 381 -16.18 -12.57 7.23
N VAL A 382 -15.97 -11.28 6.98
CA VAL A 382 -14.64 -10.70 6.80
C VAL A 382 -14.27 -9.87 8.01
N LEU A 383 -13.08 -10.13 8.58
CA LEU A 383 -12.51 -9.49 9.76
C LEU A 383 -11.28 -8.67 9.33
N PRO A 384 -11.42 -7.38 9.00
CA PRO A 384 -10.32 -6.53 8.53
C PRO A 384 -9.23 -6.29 9.58
N ASN A 385 -9.59 -6.24 10.85
CA ASN A 385 -8.68 -6.09 12.02
C ASN A 385 -7.79 -4.84 11.98
N ASN A 386 -8.11 -3.91 11.07
CA ASN A 386 -7.43 -2.63 10.92
C ASN A 386 -8.39 -1.63 10.24
N LYS A 387 -8.48 -0.42 10.82
CA LYS A 387 -9.34 0.66 10.29
C LYS A 387 -9.07 1.02 8.82
N ASN A 388 -7.81 0.89 8.37
CA ASN A 388 -7.38 1.24 7.02
C ASN A 388 -7.78 0.20 5.97
N ILE A 389 -8.20 -1.00 6.40
CA ILE A 389 -8.57 -2.12 5.51
C ILE A 389 -10.09 -2.22 5.35
N ILE A 390 -10.87 -1.68 6.28
CA ILE A 390 -12.34 -1.80 6.27
C ILE A 390 -12.94 -1.38 4.93
N MET A 391 -12.52 -0.24 4.39
CA MET A 391 -13.05 0.24 3.11
C MET A 391 -12.70 -0.68 1.93
N ALA A 392 -11.49 -1.25 1.90
CA ALA A 392 -11.10 -2.21 0.87
C ALA A 392 -11.91 -3.51 0.98
N ALA A 393 -12.18 -3.98 2.20
CA ALA A 393 -13.04 -5.13 2.44
C ALA A 393 -14.50 -4.87 2.02
N GLU A 394 -15.05 -3.69 2.31
CA GLU A 394 -16.38 -3.29 1.86
C GLU A 394 -16.50 -3.17 0.33
N GLN A 395 -15.44 -2.71 -0.35
CA GLN A 395 -15.40 -2.74 -1.81
C GLN A 395 -15.42 -4.17 -2.36
N ALA A 396 -14.75 -5.12 -1.72
CA ALA A 396 -14.75 -6.52 -2.13
C ALA A 396 -16.16 -7.14 -2.07
N VAL A 397 -17.01 -6.73 -1.12
CA VAL A 397 -18.41 -7.19 -1.03
C VAL A 397 -19.18 -6.99 -2.34
N SER A 398 -18.99 -5.82 -2.97
CA SER A 398 -19.70 -5.50 -4.22
C SER A 398 -19.25 -6.30 -5.44
N LEU A 399 -18.11 -6.99 -5.33
CA LEU A 399 -17.47 -7.78 -6.38
C LEU A 399 -17.60 -9.29 -6.12
N ALA A 400 -18.02 -9.69 -4.91
CA ALA A 400 -18.11 -11.08 -4.50
C ALA A 400 -19.32 -11.80 -5.13
N ASP A 401 -19.17 -13.11 -5.35
CA ASP A 401 -20.18 -14.02 -5.92
C ASP A 401 -21.08 -14.69 -4.86
N ARG A 402 -20.87 -14.33 -3.57
CA ARG A 402 -21.56 -14.94 -2.42
C ARG A 402 -21.95 -13.89 -1.39
N ASN A 403 -22.71 -14.29 -0.37
CA ASN A 403 -23.14 -13.37 0.68
C ASN A 403 -21.96 -13.04 1.60
N VAL A 404 -21.59 -11.76 1.70
CA VAL A 404 -20.42 -11.31 2.48
C VAL A 404 -20.85 -10.25 3.49
N CYS A 405 -20.37 -10.39 4.72
CA CYS A 405 -20.51 -9.42 5.78
C CYS A 405 -19.12 -8.98 6.28
N VAL A 406 -18.80 -7.71 6.14
CA VAL A 406 -17.62 -7.12 6.76
C VAL A 406 -17.95 -6.71 8.19
N LEU A 407 -17.28 -7.34 9.16
CA LEU A 407 -17.32 -6.92 10.56
C LEU A 407 -16.34 -5.76 10.75
N GLN A 408 -16.77 -4.69 11.40
CA GLN A 408 -15.99 -3.45 11.54
C GLN A 408 -14.84 -3.58 12.57
N SER A 409 -14.12 -4.72 12.59
CA SER A 409 -12.99 -4.96 13.49
C SER A 409 -11.82 -4.05 13.13
N ARG A 410 -11.28 -3.34 14.12
CA ARG A 410 -10.21 -2.35 13.98
C ARG A 410 -8.90 -2.78 14.60
N SER A 411 -8.89 -3.94 15.26
CA SER A 411 -7.74 -4.52 15.93
C SER A 411 -7.80 -6.05 15.89
N ILE A 412 -6.65 -6.70 16.04
CA ILE A 412 -6.55 -8.17 16.15
C ILE A 412 -7.40 -8.70 17.32
N PRO A 413 -7.34 -8.12 18.56
CA PRO A 413 -8.23 -8.53 19.63
C PRO A 413 -9.71 -8.54 19.24
N GLN A 414 -10.20 -7.47 18.60
CA GLN A 414 -11.59 -7.42 18.16
C GLN A 414 -11.97 -8.57 17.21
N GLY A 415 -11.07 -8.90 16.26
CA GLY A 415 -11.31 -10.03 15.36
C GLY A 415 -11.37 -11.37 16.07
N ILE A 416 -10.48 -11.59 17.02
CA ILE A 416 -10.46 -12.81 17.86
C ILE A 416 -11.77 -12.93 18.66
N THR A 417 -12.13 -11.89 19.40
CA THR A 417 -13.36 -11.88 20.21
C THR A 417 -14.61 -12.06 19.35
N ALA A 418 -14.65 -11.46 18.15
CA ALA A 418 -15.77 -11.67 17.21
C ALA A 418 -15.90 -13.14 16.80
N LEU A 419 -14.79 -13.81 16.41
CA LEU A 419 -14.81 -15.23 16.04
C LEU A 419 -15.27 -16.13 17.20
N MET A 420 -14.81 -15.86 18.41
CA MET A 420 -15.20 -16.62 19.62
C MET A 420 -16.70 -16.46 19.95
N ASN A 421 -17.36 -15.41 19.46
CA ASN A 421 -18.80 -15.17 19.67
C ASN A 421 -19.66 -15.63 18.47
N PHE A 422 -19.10 -16.41 17.54
CA PHE A 422 -19.87 -17.05 16.48
C PHE A 422 -20.61 -18.27 17.04
N ASP A 423 -21.91 -18.37 16.72
CA ASP A 423 -22.75 -19.52 17.06
C ASP A 423 -23.12 -20.30 15.78
N PRO A 424 -22.61 -21.53 15.59
CA PRO A 424 -22.93 -22.33 14.42
C PRO A 424 -24.41 -22.74 14.33
N GLY A 425 -25.16 -22.66 15.42
CA GLY A 425 -26.60 -22.95 15.47
C GLY A 425 -27.49 -21.74 15.12
N ALA A 426 -26.92 -20.53 15.04
CA ALA A 426 -27.67 -19.33 14.74
C ALA A 426 -27.64 -18.98 13.24
N ASP A 427 -28.62 -18.18 12.78
CA ASP A 427 -28.65 -17.69 11.42
C ASP A 427 -27.61 -16.57 11.18
N PHE A 428 -27.48 -16.18 9.89
CA PHE A 428 -26.54 -15.15 9.46
C PHE A 428 -26.76 -13.78 10.14
N VAL A 429 -28.01 -13.36 10.31
CA VAL A 429 -28.36 -12.05 10.88
C VAL A 429 -28.04 -12.02 12.37
N THR A 430 -28.38 -13.10 13.07
CA THR A 430 -28.08 -13.28 14.50
C THR A 430 -26.56 -13.31 14.73
N ASN A 431 -25.81 -14.08 13.95
CA ASN A 431 -24.36 -14.15 14.04
C ASN A 431 -23.71 -12.79 13.76
N ARG A 432 -24.17 -12.09 12.71
CA ARG A 432 -23.72 -10.72 12.43
C ARG A 432 -23.92 -9.79 13.64
N SER A 433 -25.07 -9.86 14.29
CA SER A 433 -25.38 -9.05 15.47
C SER A 433 -24.46 -9.39 16.63
N ASN A 434 -24.36 -10.68 16.99
CA ASN A 434 -23.57 -11.16 18.12
C ASN A 434 -22.09 -10.83 17.96
N MET A 435 -21.52 -11.11 16.79
CA MET A 435 -20.13 -10.83 16.47
C MET A 435 -19.84 -9.32 16.44
N THR A 436 -20.79 -8.50 15.94
CA THR A 436 -20.63 -7.04 15.94
C THR A 436 -20.66 -6.48 17.36
N GLU A 437 -21.56 -6.96 18.23
CA GLU A 437 -21.63 -6.56 19.64
C GLU A 437 -20.35 -6.92 20.38
N ALA A 438 -19.79 -8.11 20.09
CA ALA A 438 -18.55 -8.59 20.69
C ALA A 438 -17.35 -7.67 20.43
N LEU A 439 -17.30 -6.98 19.27
CA LEU A 439 -16.24 -6.00 18.96
C LEU A 439 -16.14 -4.88 20.02
N GLY A 440 -17.27 -4.52 20.64
CA GLY A 440 -17.33 -3.46 21.65
C GLY A 440 -16.92 -3.89 23.06
N ARG A 441 -16.82 -5.19 23.32
CA ARG A 441 -16.55 -5.74 24.66
C ARG A 441 -15.05 -5.82 24.98
N VAL A 442 -14.19 -5.96 23.96
CA VAL A 442 -12.75 -6.11 24.13
C VAL A 442 -12.03 -4.75 24.16
N GLN A 443 -11.12 -4.59 25.12
CA GLN A 443 -10.19 -3.47 25.16
C GLN A 443 -8.89 -3.87 24.45
N SER A 444 -8.44 -3.06 23.50
CA SER A 444 -7.26 -3.35 22.68
C SER A 444 -6.11 -2.41 23.03
N GLY A 445 -5.01 -2.96 23.54
CA GLY A 445 -3.76 -2.25 23.76
C GLY A 445 -2.73 -2.55 22.67
N GLN A 446 -1.91 -1.57 22.33
CA GLN A 446 -0.81 -1.73 21.39
C GLN A 446 0.42 -0.98 21.89
N ILE A 447 1.60 -1.60 21.76
CA ILE A 447 2.88 -0.99 22.11
C ILE A 447 3.77 -1.01 20.88
N THR A 448 4.23 0.16 20.47
CA THR A 448 5.10 0.37 19.30
C THR A 448 6.13 1.46 19.59
N PHE A 449 6.77 1.99 18.58
CA PHE A 449 7.75 3.06 18.70
C PHE A 449 7.39 4.25 17.78
N ALA A 450 7.88 5.42 18.13
CA ALA A 450 7.74 6.62 17.30
C ALA A 450 8.76 6.60 16.16
N VAL A 451 8.30 6.69 14.91
CA VAL A 451 9.18 6.73 13.72
C VAL A 451 9.79 8.11 13.47
N ARG A 452 9.26 9.15 14.12
CA ARG A 452 9.71 10.55 13.98
C ARG A 452 9.34 11.36 15.21
N ASP A 453 9.97 12.54 15.33
CA ASP A 453 9.55 13.55 16.30
C ASP A 453 8.16 14.06 15.93
N SER A 454 7.29 14.22 16.93
CA SER A 454 5.90 14.67 16.75
C SER A 454 5.36 15.28 18.03
N GLU A 455 4.18 15.89 17.94
CA GLU A 455 3.42 16.33 19.11
C GLU A 455 2.03 15.70 19.05
N TYR A 456 1.64 15.03 20.11
CA TYR A 456 0.32 14.42 20.25
C TYR A 456 -0.31 14.83 21.58
N ASP A 457 -1.50 15.42 21.53
CA ASP A 457 -2.28 15.88 22.67
C ASP A 457 -1.49 16.76 23.68
N GLY A 458 -0.62 17.66 23.13
CA GLY A 458 0.23 18.57 23.90
C GLY A 458 1.51 17.94 24.45
N HIS A 459 1.77 16.66 24.18
CA HIS A 459 3.00 15.96 24.57
C HIS A 459 3.96 15.86 23.39
N LYS A 460 5.21 16.27 23.60
CA LYS A 460 6.30 16.08 22.62
C LYS A 460 6.75 14.62 22.65
N ILE A 461 6.71 13.98 21.52
CA ILE A 461 7.15 12.60 21.30
C ILE A 461 8.44 12.66 20.47
N LYS A 462 9.49 12.00 20.91
CA LYS A 462 10.75 11.90 20.18
C LYS A 462 10.82 10.59 19.41
N GLN A 463 11.51 10.63 18.27
CA GLN A 463 11.80 9.42 17.51
C GLN A 463 12.44 8.35 18.39
N GLY A 464 11.95 7.11 18.28
CA GLY A 464 12.41 5.96 19.07
C GLY A 464 11.75 5.82 20.45
N GLU A 465 10.95 6.79 20.94
CA GLU A 465 10.18 6.59 22.17
C GLU A 465 9.11 5.51 21.98
N ILE A 466 8.89 4.74 23.06
CA ILE A 466 7.87 3.69 23.08
C ILE A 466 6.50 4.33 23.24
N LEU A 467 5.60 4.03 22.33
CA LEU A 467 4.22 4.50 22.32
C LEU A 467 3.29 3.44 22.88
N ALA A 468 2.50 3.81 23.85
CA ALA A 468 1.40 2.99 24.36
C ALA A 468 0.07 3.52 23.83
N MET A 469 -0.71 2.63 23.22
CA MET A 469 -1.96 2.97 22.55
C MET A 469 -3.12 2.17 23.18
N ASP A 470 -4.20 2.88 23.48
CA ASP A 470 -5.47 2.35 23.96
C ASP A 470 -6.52 2.53 22.88
N ASN A 471 -7.05 1.43 22.34
CA ASN A 471 -8.03 1.43 21.24
C ASN A 471 -7.61 2.37 20.07
N GLY A 472 -6.33 2.32 19.70
CA GLY A 472 -5.76 3.10 18.59
C GLY A 472 -5.44 4.56 18.89
N LYS A 473 -5.53 5.01 20.16
CA LYS A 473 -5.12 6.34 20.60
C LYS A 473 -3.88 6.26 21.48
N ILE A 474 -2.89 7.11 21.24
CA ILE A 474 -1.71 7.23 22.10
C ILE A 474 -2.16 7.76 23.46
N VAL A 475 -1.82 7.04 24.53
CA VAL A 475 -2.22 7.41 25.90
C VAL A 475 -1.04 7.80 26.79
N PHE A 476 0.16 7.37 26.47
CA PHE A 476 1.42 7.82 27.07
C PHE A 476 2.62 7.32 26.26
N THR A 477 3.79 7.90 26.54
CA THR A 477 5.09 7.40 26.05
C THR A 477 5.89 6.83 27.21
N GLU A 478 6.82 5.94 26.90
CA GLU A 478 7.70 5.29 27.87
C GLU A 478 9.08 5.04 27.22
N LYS A 479 10.11 4.79 28.04
CA LYS A 479 11.44 4.44 27.55
C LYS A 479 11.71 2.94 27.53
N ASP A 480 10.92 2.19 28.26
CA ASP A 480 11.08 0.75 28.45
C ASP A 480 9.82 0.02 28.01
N VAL A 481 9.97 -0.96 27.11
CA VAL A 481 8.86 -1.71 26.50
C VAL A 481 8.08 -2.50 27.56
N THR A 482 8.77 -3.12 28.51
CA THR A 482 8.13 -3.93 29.59
C THR A 482 7.34 -3.05 30.56
N LYS A 483 7.88 -1.87 30.89
CA LYS A 483 7.14 -0.90 31.72
C LYS A 483 5.90 -0.39 31.00
N ALA A 484 6.02 -0.14 29.68
CA ALA A 484 4.89 0.25 28.84
C ALA A 484 3.81 -0.83 28.85
N LEU A 485 4.19 -2.12 28.67
CA LEU A 485 3.28 -3.26 28.73
C LEU A 485 2.48 -3.28 30.04
N VAL A 486 3.18 -3.29 31.18
CA VAL A 486 2.56 -3.38 32.50
C VAL A 486 1.63 -2.18 32.77
N LYS A 487 2.08 -0.96 32.45
CA LYS A 487 1.32 0.27 32.66
C LYS A 487 0.07 0.33 31.79
N LEU A 488 0.19 -0.06 30.50
CA LEU A 488 -0.93 -0.08 29.57
C LEU A 488 -1.94 -1.15 29.97
N THR A 489 -1.51 -2.37 30.25
CA THR A 489 -2.43 -3.46 30.67
C THR A 489 -3.21 -3.08 31.92
N LYS A 490 -2.56 -2.49 32.94
CA LYS A 490 -3.26 -1.98 34.14
C LYS A 490 -4.32 -0.92 33.83
N ARG A 491 -4.08 -0.10 32.82
CA ARG A 491 -5.03 0.93 32.38
C ARG A 491 -6.24 0.33 31.68
N LEU A 492 -6.05 -0.76 30.90
CA LEU A 492 -7.11 -1.44 30.15
C LEU A 492 -7.99 -2.31 31.04
N VAL A 493 -7.42 -2.89 32.10
CA VAL A 493 -8.15 -3.75 33.05
C VAL A 493 -9.19 -2.93 33.82
N ASN A 494 -10.38 -3.48 33.90
CA ASN A 494 -11.51 -2.95 34.71
C ASN A 494 -12.13 -4.05 35.57
N SER A 495 -13.18 -3.72 36.31
CA SER A 495 -13.82 -4.65 37.27
C SER A 495 -14.51 -5.86 36.63
N SER A 496 -14.78 -5.82 35.31
CA SER A 496 -15.39 -6.92 34.57
C SER A 496 -14.37 -7.78 33.83
N SER A 497 -13.08 -7.39 33.86
CA SER A 497 -12.03 -8.11 33.13
C SER A 497 -11.73 -9.45 33.79
N SER A 498 -11.71 -10.51 33.00
CA SER A 498 -11.46 -11.89 33.42
C SER A 498 -10.29 -12.54 32.69
N PHE A 499 -9.95 -12.04 31.49
CA PHE A 499 -8.94 -12.64 30.63
C PHE A 499 -8.08 -11.60 29.92
N ILE A 500 -6.79 -11.86 29.85
CA ILE A 500 -5.82 -11.02 29.12
C ILE A 500 -5.03 -11.90 28.16
N THR A 501 -4.97 -11.54 26.89
CA THR A 501 -4.03 -12.11 25.94
C THR A 501 -2.97 -11.08 25.58
N VAL A 502 -1.70 -11.44 25.74
CA VAL A 502 -0.55 -10.65 25.32
C VAL A 502 0.11 -11.34 24.14
N MET A 503 0.09 -10.70 22.98
CA MET A 503 0.74 -11.18 21.76
C MET A 503 2.02 -10.39 21.51
N TYR A 504 3.18 -11.04 21.52
CA TYR A 504 4.45 -10.36 21.26
C TYR A 504 4.89 -10.47 19.79
N GLY A 505 5.54 -9.41 19.31
CA GLY A 505 5.96 -9.25 17.92
C GLY A 505 7.34 -9.82 17.62
N SER A 506 7.72 -9.77 16.34
CA SER A 506 8.99 -10.26 15.82
C SER A 506 10.23 -9.61 16.43
N ASP A 507 10.09 -8.39 16.94
CA ASP A 507 11.18 -7.62 17.55
C ASP A 507 11.35 -7.89 19.05
N VAL A 508 10.62 -8.85 19.61
CA VAL A 508 10.70 -9.28 21.02
C VAL A 508 11.13 -10.74 21.06
N SER A 509 12.26 -11.03 21.75
CA SER A 509 12.68 -12.42 21.93
C SER A 509 11.80 -13.16 22.93
N ASP A 510 11.77 -14.48 22.83
CA ASP A 510 10.98 -15.34 23.73
C ASP A 510 11.37 -15.13 25.21
N GLU A 511 12.66 -14.93 25.49
CA GLU A 511 13.17 -14.65 26.85
C GLU A 511 12.65 -13.30 27.36
N ALA A 512 12.69 -12.25 26.50
CA ALA A 512 12.20 -10.93 26.88
C ALA A 512 10.68 -10.94 27.07
N ALA A 513 9.93 -11.68 26.25
CA ALA A 513 8.48 -11.84 26.37
C ALA A 513 8.10 -12.55 27.67
N ASN A 514 8.80 -13.65 28.02
CA ASN A 514 8.57 -14.36 29.28
C ASN A 514 8.92 -13.51 30.51
N ALA A 515 10.04 -12.77 30.47
CA ALA A 515 10.40 -11.85 31.55
C ALA A 515 9.37 -10.71 31.73
N ALA A 516 8.82 -10.21 30.64
CA ALA A 516 7.75 -9.21 30.68
C ALA A 516 6.43 -9.78 31.20
N TYR A 517 6.10 -11.03 30.82
CA TYR A 517 4.94 -11.76 31.33
C TYR A 517 5.00 -11.94 32.86
N GLU A 518 6.14 -12.38 33.40
CA GLU A 518 6.33 -12.55 34.85
C GLU A 518 6.14 -11.22 35.60
N GLN A 519 6.67 -10.12 35.04
CA GLN A 519 6.47 -8.80 35.64
C GLN A 519 5.02 -8.32 35.56
N LEU A 520 4.30 -8.67 34.50
CA LEU A 520 2.89 -8.37 34.35
C LEU A 520 2.07 -9.19 35.34
N ARG A 521 2.31 -10.52 35.41
CA ARG A 521 1.62 -11.45 36.31
C ARG A 521 1.74 -11.03 37.80
N ALA A 522 2.92 -10.57 38.18
CA ALA A 522 3.15 -10.08 39.57
C ALA A 522 2.38 -8.80 39.92
N ARG A 523 1.72 -8.15 38.94
CA ARG A 523 1.08 -6.82 39.13
C ARG A 523 -0.39 -6.76 38.72
N ILE A 524 -0.92 -7.85 38.19
CA ILE A 524 -2.34 -8.04 37.84
C ILE A 524 -2.96 -8.97 38.89
N SER A 525 -4.25 -8.82 39.13
CA SER A 525 -5.00 -9.69 40.09
C SER A 525 -4.92 -11.16 39.66
N ASP A 526 -4.76 -12.05 40.65
CA ASP A 526 -4.76 -13.50 40.43
C ASP A 526 -6.12 -14.04 39.91
N SER A 527 -7.17 -13.23 40.02
CA SER A 527 -8.49 -13.56 39.44
C SER A 527 -8.57 -13.38 37.91
N ILE A 528 -7.57 -12.81 37.30
CA ILE A 528 -7.52 -12.58 35.83
C ILE A 528 -6.50 -13.55 35.23
N ASP A 529 -6.96 -14.36 34.29
CA ASP A 529 -6.08 -15.24 33.56
C ASP A 529 -5.29 -14.47 32.48
N ILE A 530 -3.98 -14.74 32.38
CA ILE A 530 -3.10 -14.09 31.40
C ILE A 530 -2.50 -15.16 30.50
N ASN A 531 -2.69 -15.00 29.20
CA ASN A 531 -2.09 -15.82 28.17
C ASN A 531 -1.02 -15.04 27.38
N LEU A 532 0.14 -15.66 27.15
CA LEU A 532 1.22 -15.11 26.34
C LEU A 532 1.33 -15.89 25.04
N VAL A 533 1.25 -15.20 23.90
CA VAL A 533 1.26 -15.80 22.56
C VAL A 533 2.39 -15.17 21.74
N ASN A 534 3.16 -16.02 21.05
CA ASN A 534 4.06 -15.53 20.01
C ASN A 534 3.23 -15.16 18.79
N GLY A 535 2.96 -13.87 18.61
CA GLY A 535 2.19 -13.38 17.45
C GLY A 535 3.05 -13.24 16.20
N GLY A 536 4.34 -12.95 16.36
CA GLY A 536 5.30 -12.71 15.28
C GLY A 536 4.93 -11.48 14.41
N GLN A 537 4.06 -10.59 14.90
CA GLN A 537 3.65 -9.39 14.17
C GLN A 537 4.81 -8.39 14.07
N PRO A 538 4.94 -7.70 12.92
CA PRO A 538 5.88 -6.59 12.77
C PRO A 538 5.36 -5.32 13.45
N VAL A 539 6.22 -4.33 13.67
CA VAL A 539 5.87 -2.96 14.11
C VAL A 539 5.44 -2.85 15.57
N TYR A 540 4.63 -3.78 16.07
CA TYR A 540 4.16 -3.77 17.44
C TYR A 540 4.94 -4.76 18.30
N TYR A 541 5.61 -4.24 19.35
CA TYR A 541 6.25 -5.09 20.35
C TYR A 541 5.24 -5.98 21.05
N TYR A 542 4.08 -5.39 21.42
CA TYR A 542 2.99 -6.12 22.03
C TYR A 542 1.63 -5.65 21.53
N ILE A 543 0.72 -6.61 21.34
CA ILE A 543 -0.72 -6.38 21.18
C ILE A 543 -1.39 -7.04 22.38
N ILE A 544 -2.31 -6.33 23.03
CA ILE A 544 -2.95 -6.72 24.28
C ILE A 544 -4.45 -6.78 24.05
N SER A 545 -5.07 -7.89 24.40
CA SER A 545 -6.52 -8.05 24.54
C SER A 545 -6.88 -8.11 26.01
N VAL A 546 -7.89 -7.38 26.42
CA VAL A 546 -8.46 -7.44 27.78
C VAL A 546 -9.97 -7.63 27.66
N GLU A 547 -10.47 -8.73 28.22
CA GLU A 547 -11.86 -9.18 28.15
C GLU A 547 -12.45 -9.43 29.53
#